data_173a7994bb72416dc34c6f2ba332105d
#
_entry.id   173a7994bb72416dc34c6f2ba332105d
#
_cell.length_a   1.000
_cell.length_b   1.000
_cell.length_c   1.000
_cell.angle_alpha   90.00
_cell.angle_beta   90.00
_cell.angle_gamma   90.00
#
_symmetry.space_group_name_H-M   'P 1'
#
loop_
_entity.id
_entity.type
_entity.pdbx_description
1 polymer ?
#
loop_
_entity_poly.entity_id
_entity_poly.type
_entity_poly.pdbx_seq_one_letter_code
_entity_poly.pdbx_strand_id
1 'polypeptide(L)'
;MAKIRVIKKNDDYSMDYQVGDILEVTGTWYGGINVNSKTGIPLCLDKDEYEEIPKNTDLSHEEYERVANYWKEKDAQSKKLDQDVLKKAVEEYIQANNTCALATATGDFVRCTPLEYTYHDDCFWIFSEGGEKFYALEKNKNVCLVIFDKYEGFGKLKGMQVTGLASIVEPFSQEYVQAADFRKIPLKALEKMLHPMNLIKIKPKKIEFVNS
;
A
#
# COMPACT_ATOMS: atom_id res chain seq x y z
N MET A 1 12.78 0.76 -22.32
CA MET A 1 12.62 1.95 -23.18
C MET A 1 11.15 2.12 -23.51
N ALA A 2 10.68 3.32 -23.81
CA ALA A 2 9.29 3.52 -24.25
C ALA A 2 9.10 2.87 -25.64
N LYS A 3 7.93 2.29 -25.87
CA LYS A 3 7.56 1.71 -27.18
C LYS A 3 6.37 2.47 -27.75
N ILE A 4 6.33 2.55 -29.05
CA ILE A 4 5.23 3.15 -29.80
C ILE A 4 4.72 2.19 -30.86
N ARG A 5 3.49 2.41 -31.32
CA ARG A 5 2.94 1.79 -32.50
C ARG A 5 2.76 2.86 -33.56
N VAL A 6 3.26 2.57 -34.77
CA VAL A 6 3.01 3.43 -35.91
C VAL A 6 1.55 3.31 -36.32
N ILE A 7 0.81 4.42 -36.34
CA ILE A 7 -0.62 4.48 -36.69
C ILE A 7 -0.87 5.18 -38.03
N LYS A 8 0.08 5.97 -38.49
CA LYS A 8 0.04 6.69 -39.75
C LYS A 8 1.44 6.77 -40.35
N LYS A 9 1.55 7.02 -41.59
CA LYS A 9 2.81 7.19 -42.30
C LYS A 9 2.73 8.46 -43.15
N ASN A 10 3.56 9.44 -42.82
CA ASN A 10 3.62 10.71 -43.56
C ASN A 10 4.60 10.65 -44.74
N ASP A 11 5.57 9.74 -44.70
CA ASP A 11 6.49 9.48 -45.82
C ASP A 11 6.10 8.19 -46.57
N ASP A 12 5.27 8.32 -47.60
CA ASP A 12 4.80 7.18 -48.40
C ASP A 12 5.90 6.47 -49.17
N TYR A 13 7.06 7.09 -49.36
CA TYR A 13 8.18 6.53 -50.14
C TYR A 13 9.17 5.72 -49.30
N SER A 14 9.21 5.97 -47.97
CA SER A 14 10.08 5.18 -47.10
C SER A 14 9.62 3.73 -47.01
N MET A 15 10.55 2.80 -47.16
CA MET A 15 10.31 1.35 -46.99
C MET A 15 10.76 0.86 -45.61
N ASP A 16 11.26 1.75 -44.76
CA ASP A 16 11.95 1.40 -43.51
C ASP A 16 11.00 1.13 -42.36
N TYR A 17 9.74 1.58 -42.47
CA TYR A 17 8.70 1.34 -41.48
C TYR A 17 7.31 1.27 -42.12
N GLN A 18 6.36 0.66 -41.40
CA GLN A 18 4.97 0.48 -41.84
C GLN A 18 3.99 0.76 -40.72
N VAL A 19 2.77 1.11 -41.09
CA VAL A 19 1.66 1.20 -40.12
C VAL A 19 1.48 -0.15 -39.42
N GLY A 20 1.40 -0.13 -38.08
CA GLY A 20 1.36 -1.30 -37.20
C GLY A 20 2.71 -1.71 -36.62
N ASP A 21 3.82 -1.15 -37.08
CA ASP A 21 5.13 -1.44 -36.52
C ASP A 21 5.21 -0.96 -35.06
N ILE A 22 5.84 -1.80 -34.22
CA ILE A 22 6.17 -1.47 -32.83
C ILE A 22 7.66 -1.17 -32.79
N LEU A 23 8.00 0.07 -32.43
CA LEU A 23 9.37 0.56 -32.43
C LEU A 23 9.74 1.10 -31.03
N GLU A 24 11.04 1.07 -30.72
CA GLU A 24 11.56 1.61 -29.46
C GLU A 24 11.99 3.07 -29.63
N VAL A 25 11.57 3.91 -28.68
CA VAL A 25 11.96 5.34 -28.66
C VAL A 25 13.41 5.46 -28.24
N THR A 26 14.21 6.09 -29.09
CA THR A 26 15.63 6.36 -28.85
C THR A 26 15.88 7.79 -28.43
N GLY A 27 14.96 8.70 -28.71
CA GLY A 27 15.05 10.10 -28.34
C GLY A 27 13.76 10.87 -28.65
N THR A 28 13.75 12.14 -28.31
CA THR A 28 12.65 13.07 -28.60
C THR A 28 13.15 14.32 -29.28
N TRP A 29 12.31 14.92 -30.11
CA TRP A 29 12.55 16.22 -30.70
C TRP A 29 11.27 17.07 -30.66
N TYR A 30 11.34 18.32 -31.02
CA TYR A 30 10.22 19.26 -30.88
C TYR A 30 8.94 18.84 -31.59
N GLY A 31 9.06 18.18 -32.75
CA GLY A 31 7.91 17.72 -33.58
C GLY A 31 7.45 16.29 -33.33
N GLY A 32 8.23 15.46 -32.62
CA GLY A 32 7.94 14.06 -32.45
C GLY A 32 8.99 13.26 -31.69
N ILE A 33 9.29 12.06 -32.19
CA ILE A 33 10.23 11.13 -31.57
C ILE A 33 11.24 10.58 -32.57
N ASN A 34 12.37 10.14 -32.05
CA ASN A 34 13.34 9.34 -32.78
C ASN A 34 13.17 7.86 -32.41
N VAL A 35 13.19 7.01 -33.40
CA VAL A 35 13.11 5.55 -33.25
C VAL A 35 14.13 4.90 -34.20
N ASN A 36 14.39 3.61 -33.99
CA ASN A 36 15.09 2.81 -35.01
C ASN A 36 14.08 1.89 -35.68
N SER A 37 14.21 1.77 -37.01
CA SER A 37 13.46 0.75 -37.79
C SER A 37 13.84 -0.66 -37.33
N LYS A 38 13.09 -1.67 -37.79
CA LYS A 38 13.42 -3.09 -37.53
C LYS A 38 14.79 -3.51 -38.09
N THR A 39 15.29 -2.77 -39.06
CA THR A 39 16.62 -2.96 -39.66
C THR A 39 17.71 -2.10 -39.04
N GLY A 40 17.37 -1.31 -37.99
CA GLY A 40 18.32 -0.45 -37.29
C GLY A 40 18.53 0.92 -37.90
N ILE A 41 17.76 1.32 -38.89
CA ILE A 41 17.85 2.64 -39.51
C ILE A 41 17.17 3.67 -38.60
N PRO A 42 17.86 4.80 -38.24
CA PRO A 42 17.26 5.87 -37.48
C PRO A 42 16.12 6.56 -38.25
N LEU A 43 14.99 6.74 -37.62
CA LEU A 43 13.79 7.37 -38.16
C LEU A 43 13.33 8.49 -37.21
N CYS A 44 12.75 9.55 -37.81
CA CYS A 44 12.03 10.58 -37.08
C CYS A 44 10.54 10.46 -37.39
N LEU A 45 9.71 10.26 -36.42
CA LEU A 45 8.27 10.20 -36.55
C LEU A 45 7.61 11.45 -35.98
N ASP A 46 6.69 12.03 -36.73
CA ASP A 46 5.85 13.13 -36.28
C ASP A 46 4.82 12.66 -35.25
N LYS A 47 4.30 13.59 -34.43
CA LYS A 47 3.33 13.26 -33.37
C LYS A 47 2.04 12.58 -33.84
N ASP A 48 1.67 12.76 -35.10
CA ASP A 48 0.47 12.16 -35.69
C ASP A 48 0.72 10.79 -36.33
N GLU A 49 1.99 10.35 -36.37
CA GLU A 49 2.36 9.06 -36.96
C GLU A 49 2.34 7.90 -35.96
N TYR A 50 2.30 8.16 -34.68
CA TYR A 50 2.41 7.11 -33.68
C TYR A 50 1.45 7.31 -32.50
N GLU A 51 1.15 6.20 -31.85
CA GLU A 51 0.57 6.17 -30.50
C GLU A 51 1.57 5.58 -29.51
N GLU A 52 1.63 6.12 -28.31
CA GLU A 52 2.43 5.54 -27.25
C GLU A 52 1.78 4.21 -26.83
N ILE A 53 2.56 3.14 -26.83
CA ILE A 53 2.14 1.91 -26.19
C ILE A 53 2.33 2.12 -24.70
N PRO A 54 1.25 2.11 -23.89
CA PRO A 54 1.38 2.17 -22.44
C PRO A 54 2.40 1.11 -22.05
N LYS A 55 3.38 1.47 -21.23
CA LYS A 55 4.22 0.45 -20.57
C LYS A 55 3.23 -0.49 -19.92
N ASN A 56 3.24 -1.74 -20.36
CA ASN A 56 2.46 -2.75 -19.67
C ASN A 56 2.99 -2.76 -18.24
N THR A 57 2.30 -2.05 -17.36
CA THR A 57 2.64 -1.96 -15.93
C THR A 57 2.16 -3.21 -15.21
N ASP A 58 1.40 -4.05 -15.88
CA ASP A 58 1.04 -5.36 -15.37
C ASP A 58 2.25 -6.27 -15.51
N LEU A 59 3.07 -6.29 -14.47
CA LEU A 59 4.10 -7.30 -14.31
C LEU A 59 3.41 -8.68 -14.40
N SER A 60 4.00 -9.60 -15.14
CA SER A 60 3.53 -10.99 -15.10
C SER A 60 3.61 -11.52 -13.67
N HIS A 61 2.80 -12.52 -13.35
CA HIS A 61 2.85 -13.14 -12.01
C HIS A 61 4.28 -13.59 -11.65
N GLU A 62 5.01 -14.14 -12.62
CA GLU A 62 6.42 -14.54 -12.45
C GLU A 62 7.35 -13.36 -12.14
N GLU A 63 7.14 -12.19 -12.73
CA GLU A 63 7.92 -10.99 -12.44
C GLU A 63 7.61 -10.44 -11.06
N TYR A 64 6.35 -10.49 -10.61
CA TYR A 64 5.97 -10.16 -9.25
C TYR A 64 6.64 -11.11 -8.25
N GLU A 65 6.59 -12.41 -8.50
CA GLU A 65 7.24 -13.40 -7.63
C GLU A 65 8.76 -13.21 -7.58
N ARG A 66 9.39 -12.94 -8.73
CA ARG A 66 10.84 -12.68 -8.79
C ARG A 66 11.23 -11.47 -7.96
N VAL A 67 10.50 -10.37 -8.07
CA VAL A 67 10.74 -9.15 -7.26
C VAL A 67 10.50 -9.42 -5.79
N ALA A 68 9.41 -10.11 -5.45
CA ALA A 68 9.11 -10.47 -4.07
C ALA A 68 10.17 -11.39 -3.46
N ASN A 69 10.67 -12.36 -4.21
CA ASN A 69 11.73 -13.28 -3.76
C ASN A 69 13.06 -12.54 -3.60
N TYR A 70 13.43 -11.65 -4.52
CA TYR A 70 14.61 -10.80 -4.37
C TYR A 70 14.62 -10.03 -3.05
N TRP A 71 13.51 -9.40 -2.68
CA TRP A 71 13.42 -8.67 -1.43
C TRP A 71 13.42 -9.57 -0.20
N LYS A 72 12.77 -10.74 -0.27
CA LYS A 72 12.82 -11.77 0.80
C LYS A 72 14.24 -12.27 1.04
N GLU A 73 15.00 -12.52 -0.02
CA GLU A 73 16.40 -12.96 0.09
C GLU A 73 17.28 -11.85 0.68
N LYS A 74 17.07 -10.60 0.28
CA LYS A 74 17.77 -9.43 0.82
C LYS A 74 17.47 -9.26 2.32
N ASP A 75 16.23 -9.38 2.72
CA ASP A 75 15.83 -9.31 4.13
C ASP A 75 16.42 -10.48 4.94
N ALA A 76 16.49 -11.67 4.35
CA ALA A 76 17.11 -12.83 5.00
C ALA A 76 18.63 -12.66 5.22
N GLN A 77 19.31 -11.91 4.34
CA GLN A 77 20.75 -11.60 4.44
C GLN A 77 21.03 -10.36 5.30
N SER A 78 20.02 -9.55 5.62
CA SER A 78 20.18 -8.37 6.45
C SER A 78 20.59 -8.78 7.88
N LYS A 79 21.42 -7.95 8.52
CA LYS A 79 21.81 -8.16 9.91
C LYS A 79 20.57 -7.98 10.80
N LYS A 80 20.06 -9.09 11.32
CA LYS A 80 18.91 -9.06 12.24
C LYS A 80 19.34 -8.49 13.57
N LEU A 81 18.52 -7.56 14.10
CA LEU A 81 18.64 -7.15 15.48
C LEU A 81 18.34 -8.33 16.42
N ASP A 82 18.92 -8.29 17.61
CA ASP A 82 18.50 -9.17 18.69
C ASP A 82 16.98 -9.06 18.88
N GLN A 83 16.31 -10.20 19.12
CA GLN A 83 14.84 -10.23 19.18
C GLN A 83 14.27 -9.38 20.31
N ASP A 84 14.94 -9.32 21.45
CA ASP A 84 14.49 -8.53 22.60
C ASP A 84 14.65 -7.02 22.32
N VAL A 85 15.76 -6.64 21.64
CA VAL A 85 15.99 -5.27 21.19
C VAL A 85 14.94 -4.84 20.17
N LEU A 86 14.63 -5.72 19.22
CA LEU A 86 13.59 -5.45 18.20
C LEU A 86 12.22 -5.32 18.84
N LYS A 87 11.85 -6.24 19.73
CA LYS A 87 10.57 -6.22 20.45
C LYS A 87 10.40 -4.92 21.21
N LYS A 88 11.42 -4.52 21.96
CA LYS A 88 11.41 -3.25 22.71
C LYS A 88 11.24 -2.04 21.78
N ALA A 89 11.98 -1.98 20.67
CA ALA A 89 11.87 -0.88 19.71
C ALA A 89 10.48 -0.80 19.06
N VAL A 90 9.87 -1.95 18.77
CA VAL A 90 8.50 -2.06 18.26
C VAL A 90 7.48 -1.54 19.28
N GLU A 91 7.57 -2.00 20.53
CA GLU A 91 6.67 -1.58 21.61
C GLU A 91 6.80 -0.07 21.89
N GLU A 92 8.02 0.44 21.98
CA GLU A 92 8.28 1.88 22.16
C GLU A 92 7.66 2.71 21.03
N TYR A 93 7.80 2.25 19.78
CA TYR A 93 7.22 2.94 18.63
C TYR A 93 5.69 2.93 18.63
N ILE A 94 5.08 1.80 18.97
CA ILE A 94 3.62 1.69 19.10
C ILE A 94 3.10 2.62 20.18
N GLN A 95 3.77 2.69 21.33
CA GLN A 95 3.36 3.52 22.46
C GLN A 95 3.61 5.02 22.24
N ALA A 96 4.60 5.38 21.43
CA ALA A 96 4.90 6.76 21.09
C ALA A 96 3.88 7.37 20.10
N ASN A 97 3.07 6.53 19.45
CA ASN A 97 2.06 6.93 18.48
C ASN A 97 0.66 6.55 19.00
N ASN A 98 -0.36 7.19 18.47
CA ASN A 98 -1.75 6.90 18.79
C ASN A 98 -2.67 6.90 17.56
N THR A 99 -2.13 7.11 16.37
CA THR A 99 -2.88 7.15 15.12
C THR A 99 -2.33 6.14 14.12
N CYS A 100 -3.21 5.58 13.33
CA CYS A 100 -2.88 4.60 12.30
C CYS A 100 -3.77 4.77 11.07
N ALA A 101 -3.36 4.15 9.97
CA ALA A 101 -4.21 3.91 8.83
C ALA A 101 -4.62 2.44 8.82
N LEU A 102 -5.92 2.15 8.98
CA LEU A 102 -6.47 0.79 8.99
C LEU A 102 -7.03 0.45 7.61
N ALA A 103 -6.42 -0.52 6.95
CA ALA A 103 -6.90 -1.08 5.70
C ALA A 103 -7.81 -2.29 5.96
N THR A 104 -8.99 -2.28 5.32
CA THR A 104 -9.99 -3.34 5.31
C THR A 104 -10.41 -3.62 3.88
N ALA A 105 -10.66 -4.88 3.52
CA ALA A 105 -11.02 -5.25 2.15
C ALA A 105 -11.95 -6.47 2.11
N THR A 106 -12.81 -6.53 1.08
CA THR A 106 -13.60 -7.73 0.74
C THR A 106 -14.01 -7.68 -0.74
N GLY A 107 -13.69 -8.71 -1.52
CA GLY A 107 -13.84 -8.68 -2.97
C GLY A 107 -13.10 -7.48 -3.57
N ASP A 108 -13.78 -6.72 -4.41
CA ASP A 108 -13.24 -5.52 -5.05
C ASP A 108 -13.30 -4.27 -4.15
N PHE A 109 -13.90 -4.39 -2.96
CA PHE A 109 -14.02 -3.29 -2.02
C PHE A 109 -12.76 -3.19 -1.15
N VAL A 110 -12.12 -2.03 -1.17
CA VAL A 110 -10.96 -1.69 -0.33
C VAL A 110 -11.20 -0.36 0.35
N ARG A 111 -10.94 -0.31 1.65
CA ARG A 111 -11.03 0.93 2.43
C ARG A 111 -9.78 1.09 3.29
N CYS A 112 -9.19 2.29 3.30
CA CYS A 112 -8.14 2.68 4.23
C CYS A 112 -8.63 3.88 5.02
N THR A 113 -8.68 3.75 6.35
CA THR A 113 -9.27 4.76 7.24
C THR A 113 -8.25 5.21 8.28
N PRO A 114 -7.98 6.54 8.40
CA PRO A 114 -7.21 7.06 9.51
C PRO A 114 -8.00 6.94 10.80
N LEU A 115 -7.40 6.36 11.84
CA LEU A 115 -8.06 6.06 13.12
C LEU A 115 -7.09 6.29 14.28
N GLU A 116 -7.63 6.60 15.41
CA GLU A 116 -6.89 6.60 16.68
C GLU A 116 -6.96 5.21 17.31
N TYR A 117 -5.85 4.78 17.93
CA TYR A 117 -5.78 3.49 18.61
C TYR A 117 -5.21 3.64 20.02
N THR A 118 -5.46 2.64 20.86
CA THR A 118 -4.67 2.31 22.03
C THR A 118 -4.06 0.92 21.87
N TYR A 119 -2.94 0.65 22.54
CA TYR A 119 -2.27 -0.64 22.49
C TYR A 119 -2.03 -1.16 23.90
N HIS A 120 -2.65 -2.28 24.22
CA HIS A 120 -2.46 -3.03 25.46
C HIS A 120 -2.83 -4.49 25.24
N ASP A 121 -2.36 -5.37 26.10
CA ASP A 121 -2.58 -6.82 26.03
C ASP A 121 -2.25 -7.39 24.65
N ASP A 122 -1.14 -6.93 24.05
CA ASP A 122 -0.66 -7.33 22.71
C ASP A 122 -1.70 -7.13 21.59
N CYS A 123 -2.64 -6.20 21.76
CA CYS A 123 -3.69 -5.89 20.80
C CYS A 123 -3.81 -4.38 20.56
N PHE A 124 -4.21 -4.02 19.34
CA PHE A 124 -4.68 -2.67 19.04
C PHE A 124 -6.19 -2.58 19.25
N TRP A 125 -6.61 -1.49 19.88
CA TRP A 125 -8.00 -1.23 20.24
C TRP A 125 -8.44 0.10 19.65
N ILE A 126 -9.51 0.08 18.89
CA ILE A 126 -9.98 1.21 18.09
C ILE A 126 -11.46 1.44 18.33
N PHE A 127 -11.79 2.53 19.01
CA PHE A 127 -13.17 3.00 19.10
C PHE A 127 -13.56 3.75 17.82
N SER A 128 -14.73 3.45 17.28
CA SER A 128 -15.23 4.03 16.04
C SER A 128 -16.73 4.17 16.03
N GLU A 129 -17.24 5.31 15.57
CA GLU A 129 -18.68 5.55 15.44
C GLU A 129 -19.32 4.65 14.37
N GLY A 130 -18.59 4.27 13.35
CA GLY A 130 -19.14 3.46 12.25
C GLY A 130 -18.35 3.64 10.95
N GLY A 131 -19.05 3.47 9.81
CA GLY A 131 -18.53 3.71 8.46
C GLY A 131 -18.27 2.44 7.66
N GLU A 132 -17.91 2.64 6.41
CA GLU A 132 -17.82 1.59 5.39
C GLU A 132 -16.79 0.47 5.69
N LYS A 133 -15.82 0.72 6.57
CA LYS A 133 -14.87 -0.32 7.01
C LYS A 133 -15.55 -1.53 7.62
N PHE A 134 -16.73 -1.34 8.26
CA PHE A 134 -17.49 -2.42 8.86
C PHE A 134 -18.12 -3.36 7.84
N TYR A 135 -18.45 -2.85 6.64
CA TYR A 135 -18.90 -3.71 5.53
C TYR A 135 -17.84 -4.74 5.15
N ALA A 136 -16.58 -4.32 5.08
CA ALA A 136 -15.48 -5.25 4.84
C ALA A 136 -15.25 -6.17 6.04
N LEU A 137 -15.22 -5.62 7.27
CA LEU A 137 -14.97 -6.36 8.49
C LEU A 137 -16.03 -7.43 8.80
N GLU A 138 -17.26 -7.27 8.33
CA GLU A 138 -18.29 -8.32 8.45
C GLU A 138 -17.85 -9.61 7.73
N LYS A 139 -17.28 -9.48 6.53
CA LYS A 139 -16.96 -10.58 5.62
C LYS A 139 -15.51 -11.06 5.72
N ASN A 140 -14.59 -10.15 6.02
CA ASN A 140 -13.16 -10.43 6.08
C ASN A 140 -12.54 -9.79 7.32
N LYS A 141 -12.02 -10.63 8.21
CA LYS A 141 -11.39 -10.21 9.46
C LYS A 141 -9.89 -9.92 9.31
N ASN A 142 -9.28 -10.24 8.17
CA ASN A 142 -7.89 -9.91 7.92
C ASN A 142 -7.78 -8.40 7.63
N VAL A 143 -6.87 -7.76 8.33
CA VAL A 143 -6.64 -6.32 8.24
C VAL A 143 -5.15 -6.02 8.16
N CYS A 144 -4.84 -4.84 7.62
CA CYS A 144 -3.51 -4.26 7.72
C CYS A 144 -3.62 -2.87 8.38
N LEU A 145 -2.84 -2.67 9.43
CA LEU A 145 -2.73 -1.41 10.15
C LEU A 145 -1.34 -0.84 9.92
N VAL A 146 -1.25 0.45 9.58
CA VAL A 146 0.02 1.13 9.34
C VAL A 146 0.16 2.33 10.27
N ILE A 147 1.32 2.40 10.94
CA ILE A 147 1.77 3.56 11.70
C ILE A 147 3.01 4.10 10.98
N PHE A 148 3.08 5.40 10.74
CA PHE A 148 4.20 5.98 9.98
C PHE A 148 4.47 7.42 10.40
N ASP A 149 5.75 7.78 10.39
CA ASP A 149 6.21 9.14 10.59
C ASP A 149 6.11 9.94 9.30
N LYS A 150 6.17 11.25 9.44
CA LYS A 150 6.29 12.14 8.27
C LYS A 150 7.56 11.79 7.48
N TYR A 151 7.43 11.69 6.16
CA TYR A 151 8.57 11.46 5.30
C TYR A 151 9.53 12.66 5.27
N GLU A 152 10.77 12.44 5.65
CA GLU A 152 11.84 13.45 5.68
C GLU A 152 13.09 13.05 4.88
N GLY A 153 12.99 12.05 4.00
CA GLY A 153 14.07 11.53 3.18
C GLY A 153 14.37 10.06 3.42
N PHE A 154 15.11 9.42 2.49
CA PHE A 154 15.37 7.97 2.52
C PHE A 154 16.09 7.48 3.79
N GLY A 155 17.01 8.27 4.35
CA GLY A 155 17.72 7.92 5.60
C GLY A 155 16.95 8.26 6.87
N LYS A 156 15.66 8.56 6.77
CA LYS A 156 14.79 8.90 7.92
C LYS A 156 13.42 8.22 7.81
N LEU A 157 13.37 7.09 7.12
CA LEU A 157 12.15 6.31 7.02
C LEU A 157 11.88 5.61 8.35
N LYS A 158 10.71 5.88 8.93
CA LYS A 158 10.25 5.19 10.11
C LYS A 158 8.77 4.88 9.98
N GLY A 159 8.44 3.62 10.15
CA GLY A 159 7.07 3.17 10.04
C GLY A 159 6.92 1.70 10.36
N MET A 160 5.68 1.30 10.59
CA MET A 160 5.33 -0.04 10.98
C MET A 160 4.10 -0.49 10.20
N GLN A 161 4.15 -1.71 9.70
CA GLN A 161 3.02 -2.39 9.09
C GLN A 161 2.65 -3.60 9.93
N VAL A 162 1.38 -3.68 10.31
CA VAL A 162 0.84 -4.73 11.16
C VAL A 162 -0.24 -5.48 10.40
N THR A 163 0.03 -6.72 10.04
CA THR A 163 -1.02 -7.63 9.55
C THR A 163 -1.64 -8.34 10.73
N GLY A 164 -2.97 -8.34 10.84
CA GLY A 164 -3.67 -8.89 11.98
C GLY A 164 -5.07 -9.40 11.69
N LEU A 165 -5.70 -9.91 12.73
CA LEU A 165 -7.12 -10.29 12.73
C LEU A 165 -7.91 -9.29 13.55
N ALA A 166 -8.94 -8.73 12.94
CA ALA A 166 -9.91 -7.88 13.61
C ALA A 166 -11.07 -8.69 14.18
N SER A 167 -11.55 -8.30 15.36
CA SER A 167 -12.82 -8.70 15.92
C SER A 167 -13.60 -7.48 16.38
N ILE A 168 -14.92 -7.54 16.30
CA ILE A 168 -15.78 -6.51 16.86
C ILE A 168 -16.18 -6.97 18.27
N VAL A 169 -15.87 -6.14 19.23
CA VAL A 169 -16.16 -6.41 20.64
C VAL A 169 -17.59 -5.96 20.93
N GLU A 170 -18.32 -6.83 21.64
CA GLU A 170 -19.71 -6.57 22.06
C GLU A 170 -19.78 -5.29 22.91
N PRO A 171 -20.59 -4.30 22.56
CA PRO A 171 -20.77 -3.10 23.36
C PRO A 171 -21.14 -3.42 24.81
N PHE A 172 -20.51 -2.72 25.74
CA PHE A 172 -20.68 -2.86 27.19
C PHE A 172 -20.34 -4.25 27.77
N SER A 173 -19.73 -5.16 27.00
CA SER A 173 -19.09 -6.35 27.55
C SER A 173 -17.94 -5.98 28.49
N GLN A 174 -17.47 -6.93 29.28
CA GLN A 174 -16.33 -6.71 30.19
C GLN A 174 -15.10 -6.19 29.43
N GLU A 175 -14.82 -6.75 28.26
CA GLU A 175 -13.69 -6.37 27.41
C GLU A 175 -13.84 -4.94 26.86
N TYR A 176 -15.07 -4.58 26.47
CA TYR A 176 -15.38 -3.20 26.02
C TYR A 176 -15.19 -2.19 27.16
N VAL A 177 -15.69 -2.50 28.36
CA VAL A 177 -15.55 -1.65 29.54
C VAL A 177 -14.08 -1.46 29.91
N GLN A 178 -13.28 -2.52 29.89
CA GLN A 178 -11.84 -2.46 30.17
C GLN A 178 -11.10 -1.57 29.15
N ALA A 179 -11.41 -1.70 27.88
CA ALA A 179 -10.80 -0.87 26.81
C ALA A 179 -11.22 0.61 26.96
N ALA A 180 -12.47 0.88 27.32
CA ALA A 180 -12.95 2.24 27.58
C ALA A 180 -12.25 2.87 28.81
N ASP A 181 -12.08 2.10 29.88
CA ASP A 181 -11.39 2.54 31.10
C ASP A 181 -9.90 2.81 30.80
N PHE A 182 -9.22 1.91 30.11
CA PHE A 182 -7.84 2.09 29.69
C PHE A 182 -7.64 3.40 28.91
N ARG A 183 -8.57 3.73 28.02
CA ARG A 183 -8.57 4.96 27.24
C ARG A 183 -9.12 6.17 28.02
N LYS A 184 -9.61 5.97 29.24
CA LYS A 184 -10.25 7.00 30.07
C LYS A 184 -11.50 7.62 29.42
N ILE A 185 -12.27 6.81 28.67
CA ILE A 185 -13.56 7.23 28.12
C ILE A 185 -14.62 6.96 29.19
N PRO A 186 -15.38 7.99 29.63
CA PRO A 186 -16.42 7.80 30.62
C PRO A 186 -17.55 6.90 30.08
N LEU A 187 -17.81 5.76 30.70
CA LEU A 187 -18.87 4.82 30.28
C LEU A 187 -20.22 5.50 30.18
N LYS A 188 -20.55 6.39 31.13
CA LYS A 188 -21.79 7.18 31.09
C LYS A 188 -21.93 8.05 29.84
N ALA A 189 -20.83 8.44 29.20
CA ALA A 189 -20.88 9.16 27.93
C ALA A 189 -21.23 8.21 26.78
N LEU A 190 -20.67 7.00 26.78
CA LEU A 190 -20.98 5.97 25.79
C LEU A 190 -22.42 5.47 25.90
N GLU A 191 -22.94 5.31 27.10
CA GLU A 191 -24.35 4.89 27.38
C GLU A 191 -25.38 5.93 26.91
N LYS A 192 -25.02 7.20 26.89
CA LYS A 192 -25.91 8.29 26.41
C LYS A 192 -25.93 8.46 24.90
N MET A 193 -25.05 7.80 24.17
CA MET A 193 -25.04 7.86 22.72
C MET A 193 -26.24 7.09 22.16
N LEU A 194 -26.86 7.61 21.10
CA LEU A 194 -27.96 6.95 20.40
C LEU A 194 -27.56 5.55 19.90
N HIS A 195 -26.32 5.41 19.46
CA HIS A 195 -25.68 4.16 19.11
C HIS A 195 -24.34 4.09 19.85
N PRO A 196 -24.04 3.01 20.56
CA PRO A 196 -22.75 2.87 21.22
C PRO A 196 -21.62 2.84 20.17
N MET A 197 -20.47 3.38 20.55
CA MET A 197 -19.29 3.28 19.68
C MET A 197 -18.93 1.80 19.45
N ASN A 198 -18.59 1.46 18.25
CA ASN A 198 -18.03 0.14 17.95
C ASN A 198 -16.60 0.07 18.46
N LEU A 199 -16.22 -1.06 19.02
CA LEU A 199 -14.85 -1.33 19.41
C LEU A 199 -14.26 -2.43 18.52
N ILE A 200 -13.21 -2.09 17.79
CA ILE A 200 -12.44 -3.01 16.96
C ILE A 200 -11.21 -3.41 17.75
N LYS A 201 -11.05 -4.71 18.02
CA LYS A 201 -9.84 -5.31 18.57
C LYS A 201 -9.05 -5.96 17.44
N ILE A 202 -7.77 -5.63 17.30
CA ILE A 202 -6.90 -6.21 16.28
C ILE A 202 -5.77 -6.96 16.99
N LYS A 203 -5.72 -8.28 16.78
CA LYS A 203 -4.62 -9.13 17.23
C LYS A 203 -3.57 -9.23 16.13
N PRO A 204 -2.34 -8.71 16.34
CA PRO A 204 -1.26 -8.83 15.37
C PRO A 204 -0.93 -10.29 15.07
N LYS A 205 -0.67 -10.57 13.79
CA LYS A 205 -0.08 -11.83 13.30
C LYS A 205 1.37 -11.63 12.88
N LYS A 206 1.66 -10.48 12.28
CA LYS A 206 2.98 -10.10 11.80
C LYS A 206 3.16 -8.60 11.95
N ILE A 207 4.31 -8.20 12.44
CA ILE A 207 4.73 -6.80 12.53
C ILE A 207 6.00 -6.64 11.70
N GLU A 208 5.99 -5.70 10.77
CA GLU A 208 7.13 -5.31 9.95
C GLU A 208 7.48 -3.86 10.31
N PHE A 209 8.70 -3.66 10.82
CA PHE A 209 9.14 -2.36 11.31
C PHE A 209 10.34 -1.87 10.50
N VAL A 210 10.22 -0.68 9.93
CA VAL A 210 11.28 0.05 9.23
C VAL A 210 11.74 1.19 10.10
N ASN A 211 13.05 1.24 10.36
CA ASN A 211 13.70 2.31 11.11
C ASN A 211 15.11 2.51 10.52
N SER A 212 15.21 3.39 9.53
CA SER A 212 16.45 3.67 8.80
C SER A 212 17.11 4.96 9.27
#